data_5fd2b6c984e20020bcde42406e4cba9e
#
_entry.id   5fd2b6c984e20020bcde42406e4cba9e
#
_cell.length_a   1.000
_cell.length_b   1.000
_cell.length_c   1.000
_cell.angle_alpha   90.00
_cell.angle_beta   90.00
_cell.angle_gamma   90.00
#
_symmetry.space_group_name_H-M   'P 1'
#
loop_
_entity.id
_entity.type
_entity.pdbx_description
1 polymer ?
#
loop_
_entity_poly.entity_id
_entity_poly.type
_entity_poly.pdbx_seq_one_letter_code
_entity_poly.pdbx_strand_id
1 'polypeptide(L)'
;IFAMRAQTANAKTQVELAQYKYMLPRLQRLWTHLERQGGGSGAGGGKGSVGLRGPGETQLEMDRRIILNRMALLKQRLAEIDTQKSTQRKNRGRMIRVALVGYTNVGKSTLMNLLAKSEVFAENKLFATLDTTVRKVIIENLPFLLSDTVGFIRKLPTDLVDSFKSTLDEVREADLLVHVVDISHPDFEEQIQVVEKTIADLGAGGKPGMIVFNKVDAYTYVEKAEDDLTPKTKENITLEELMHTWMAKLNDNCIFISAREKTNIDQFRDLLYKKVKELHVQKYPYNDFLYQTYDEE
;
A
#
# COMPACT_ATOMS: atom_id res chain seq x y z
N ILE A 1 14.47 -5.24 1.85
CA ILE A 1 13.83 -3.92 2.01
C ILE A 1 12.74 -4.00 3.08
N PHE A 2 11.71 -4.86 2.95
CA PHE A 2 10.61 -4.97 3.93
C PHE A 2 11.09 -5.26 5.35
N ALA A 3 12.02 -6.22 5.54
CA ALA A 3 12.56 -6.56 6.85
C ALA A 3 13.27 -5.39 7.54
N MET A 4 13.91 -4.51 6.78
CA MET A 4 14.59 -3.32 7.29
C MET A 4 13.63 -2.19 7.68
N ARG A 5 12.40 -2.21 7.14
CA ARG A 5 11.40 -1.15 7.32
C ARG A 5 10.33 -1.48 8.35
N ALA A 6 10.20 -2.74 8.71
CA ALA A 6 9.24 -3.20 9.71
C ALA A 6 9.63 -2.69 11.10
N GLN A 7 8.91 -1.70 11.62
CA GLN A 7 9.16 -1.13 12.95
C GLN A 7 8.25 -1.73 14.00
N THR A 8 6.96 -1.90 13.69
CA THR A 8 6.00 -2.46 14.64
C THR A 8 6.10 -3.98 14.77
N ALA A 9 5.61 -4.51 15.88
CA ALA A 9 5.51 -5.96 16.11
C ALA A 9 4.67 -6.64 15.02
N ASN A 10 3.60 -5.99 14.55
CA ASN A 10 2.76 -6.50 13.47
C ASN A 10 3.53 -6.61 12.15
N ALA A 11 4.16 -5.52 11.70
CA ALA A 11 4.94 -5.51 10.46
C ALA A 11 6.10 -6.52 10.50
N LYS A 12 6.79 -6.64 11.64
CA LYS A 12 7.84 -7.65 11.83
C LYS A 12 7.30 -9.07 11.68
N THR A 13 6.16 -9.37 12.30
CA THR A 13 5.51 -10.69 12.22
C THR A 13 5.06 -11.01 10.79
N GLN A 14 4.50 -10.02 10.08
CA GLN A 14 4.10 -10.16 8.67
C GLN A 14 5.28 -10.43 7.75
N VAL A 15 6.36 -9.66 7.91
CA VAL A 15 7.58 -9.81 7.10
C VAL A 15 8.25 -11.15 7.39
N GLU A 16 8.32 -11.57 8.67
CA GLU A 16 8.88 -12.86 9.06
C GLU A 16 8.08 -14.01 8.42
N LEU A 17 6.75 -13.96 8.48
CA LEU A 17 5.89 -14.96 7.83
C LEU A 17 6.10 -14.99 6.31
N ALA A 18 6.20 -13.82 5.66
CA ALA A 18 6.47 -13.73 4.24
C ALA A 18 7.84 -14.33 3.86
N GLN A 19 8.87 -14.10 4.68
CA GLN A 19 10.19 -14.70 4.50
C GLN A 19 10.14 -16.22 4.55
N TYR A 20 9.47 -16.80 5.56
CA TYR A 20 9.33 -18.25 5.66
C TYR A 20 8.53 -18.85 4.49
N LYS A 21 7.43 -18.21 4.06
CA LYS A 21 6.67 -18.63 2.86
C LYS A 21 7.56 -18.65 1.61
N TYR A 22 8.38 -17.62 1.43
CA TYR A 22 9.30 -17.51 0.30
C TYR A 22 10.46 -18.52 0.35
N MET A 23 10.98 -18.80 1.54
CA MET A 23 12.11 -19.70 1.74
C MET A 23 11.70 -21.17 1.66
N LEU A 24 10.53 -21.54 2.15
CA LEU A 24 10.08 -22.93 2.25
C LEU A 24 10.18 -23.72 0.93
N PRO A 25 9.68 -23.25 -0.24
CA PRO A 25 9.80 -23.96 -1.50
C PRO A 25 11.25 -24.08 -1.98
N ARG A 26 12.12 -23.13 -1.64
CA ARG A 26 13.54 -23.15 -2.01
C ARG A 26 14.31 -24.15 -1.18
N LEU A 27 14.05 -24.23 0.12
CA LEU A 27 14.61 -25.23 1.01
C LEU A 27 14.17 -26.64 0.58
N GLN A 28 12.91 -26.84 0.21
CA GLN A 28 12.42 -28.10 -0.33
C GLN A 28 13.18 -28.55 -1.58
N ARG A 29 13.47 -27.63 -2.51
CA ARG A 29 14.28 -27.94 -3.71
C ARG A 29 15.73 -28.29 -3.36
N LEU A 30 16.33 -27.58 -2.42
CA LEU A 30 17.68 -27.90 -1.92
C LEU A 30 17.71 -29.27 -1.23
N TRP A 31 16.69 -29.59 -0.46
CA TRP A 31 16.59 -30.89 0.21
C TRP A 31 16.45 -32.04 -0.77
N THR A 32 15.58 -31.92 -1.77
CA THR A 32 15.44 -32.93 -2.83
C THR A 32 16.71 -33.08 -3.69
N HIS A 33 17.48 -32.02 -3.86
CA HIS A 33 18.77 -32.07 -4.55
C HIS A 33 19.84 -32.79 -3.71
N LEU A 34 19.89 -32.53 -2.41
CA LEU A 34 20.81 -33.20 -1.48
C LEU A 34 20.48 -34.69 -1.34
N GLU A 35 19.21 -35.08 -1.29
CA GLU A 35 18.78 -36.47 -1.30
C GLU A 35 19.24 -37.22 -2.56
N ARG A 36 19.15 -36.59 -3.73
CA ARG A 36 19.65 -37.17 -4.99
C ARG A 36 21.17 -37.29 -5.05
N GLN A 37 21.92 -36.38 -4.46
CA GLN A 37 23.38 -36.44 -4.40
C GLN A 37 23.86 -37.46 -3.36
N GLY A 38 23.12 -37.65 -2.26
CA GLY A 38 23.47 -38.64 -1.22
C GLY A 38 23.16 -40.09 -1.63
N GLY A 39 22.31 -40.32 -2.66
CA GLY A 39 21.95 -41.65 -3.16
C GLY A 39 22.86 -42.19 -4.27
N GLY A 40 23.85 -41.44 -4.71
CA GLY A 40 24.64 -41.74 -5.94
C GLY A 40 26.01 -42.41 -5.72
N SER A 41 26.38 -42.86 -4.53
CA SER A 41 27.69 -43.53 -4.31
C SER A 41 27.52 -44.95 -3.79
N GLY A 42 27.27 -45.88 -4.70
CA GLY A 42 27.14 -47.30 -4.31
C GLY A 42 27.13 -48.29 -5.46
N ALA A 43 27.99 -48.09 -6.47
CA ALA A 43 28.33 -49.16 -7.40
C ALA A 43 29.57 -49.90 -6.87
N GLY A 44 29.36 -50.84 -5.93
CA GLY A 44 30.41 -51.71 -5.40
C GLY A 44 29.78 -52.77 -4.54
N GLY A 45 29.70 -54.01 -5.04
CA GLY A 45 29.04 -55.15 -4.41
C GLY A 45 29.49 -55.45 -3.00
N GLY A 46 28.54 -55.71 -2.12
CA GLY A 46 28.72 -56.20 -0.79
C GLY A 46 27.38 -56.50 -0.14
N LYS A 47 27.08 -57.75 0.13
CA LYS A 47 25.92 -58.23 0.91
C LYS A 47 25.77 -57.44 2.20
N GLY A 48 24.61 -56.83 2.42
CA GLY A 48 24.23 -56.31 3.76
C GLY A 48 24.07 -54.78 3.83
N SER A 49 23.44 -54.12 2.86
CA SER A 49 23.03 -52.74 3.04
C SER A 49 21.66 -52.70 3.72
N VAL A 50 21.65 -52.73 5.01
CA VAL A 50 20.56 -52.16 5.82
C VAL A 50 20.48 -50.70 5.39
N GLY A 51 19.32 -50.28 4.80
CA GLY A 51 19.11 -48.94 4.28
C GLY A 51 19.50 -47.91 5.32
N LEU A 52 20.69 -47.33 5.13
CA LEU A 52 21.16 -46.14 5.83
C LEU A 52 20.30 -44.96 5.35
N ARG A 53 19.12 -44.82 5.98
CA ARG A 53 18.53 -43.49 6.12
C ARG A 53 19.56 -42.67 6.88
N GLY A 54 20.32 -41.88 6.14
CA GLY A 54 21.38 -41.08 6.72
C GLY A 54 20.80 -40.10 7.75
N PRO A 55 21.57 -39.71 8.79
CA PRO A 55 21.14 -38.71 9.77
C PRO A 55 20.69 -37.38 9.16
N GLY A 56 20.97 -37.13 7.86
CA GLY A 56 20.52 -35.98 7.10
C GLY A 56 19.02 -35.97 6.80
N GLU A 57 18.36 -37.11 6.52
CA GLU A 57 16.91 -37.14 6.25
C GLU A 57 16.10 -36.75 7.48
N THR A 58 16.46 -37.25 8.66
CA THR A 58 15.76 -36.86 9.91
C THR A 58 15.98 -35.41 10.30
N GLN A 59 17.13 -34.84 9.97
CA GLN A 59 17.43 -33.44 10.23
C GLN A 59 16.65 -32.51 9.32
N LEU A 60 16.51 -32.85 8.03
CA LEU A 60 15.73 -32.11 7.05
C LEU A 60 14.23 -32.11 7.37
N GLU A 61 13.67 -33.25 7.80
CA GLU A 61 12.28 -33.31 8.26
C GLU A 61 12.07 -32.49 9.55
N MET A 62 13.03 -32.50 10.45
CA MET A 62 12.98 -31.70 11.66
C MET A 62 13.00 -30.20 11.33
N ASP A 63 13.91 -29.76 10.48
CA ASP A 63 14.01 -28.36 10.04
C ASP A 63 12.72 -27.89 9.35
N ARG A 64 12.15 -28.73 8.46
CA ARG A 64 10.86 -28.46 7.84
C ARG A 64 9.76 -28.30 8.88
N ARG A 65 9.69 -29.19 9.86
CA ARG A 65 8.70 -29.14 10.94
C ARG A 65 8.86 -27.87 11.79
N ILE A 66 10.09 -27.48 12.10
CA ILE A 66 10.38 -26.23 12.84
C ILE A 66 9.87 -25.02 12.06
N ILE A 67 10.14 -24.93 10.75
CA ILE A 67 9.67 -23.84 9.90
C ILE A 67 8.14 -23.81 9.85
N LEU A 68 7.48 -24.94 9.63
CA LEU A 68 6.02 -25.03 9.58
C LEU A 68 5.37 -24.63 10.91
N ASN A 69 5.94 -25.10 12.04
CA ASN A 69 5.48 -24.71 13.37
C ASN A 69 5.67 -23.21 13.61
N ARG A 70 6.80 -22.64 13.17
CA ARG A 70 7.03 -21.19 13.27
C ARG A 70 6.03 -20.41 12.44
N MET A 71 5.74 -20.84 11.21
CA MET A 71 4.72 -20.22 10.36
C MET A 71 3.31 -20.30 10.97
N ALA A 72 2.96 -21.43 11.60
CA ALA A 72 1.68 -21.59 12.30
C ALA A 72 1.57 -20.61 13.48
N LEU A 73 2.62 -20.49 14.29
CA LEU A 73 2.67 -19.55 15.41
C LEU A 73 2.56 -18.09 14.94
N LEU A 74 3.24 -17.73 13.84
CA LEU A 74 3.16 -16.38 13.27
C LEU A 74 1.75 -16.06 12.73
N LYS A 75 1.09 -17.03 12.08
CA LYS A 75 -0.31 -16.90 11.65
C LYS A 75 -1.25 -16.68 12.82
N GLN A 76 -1.08 -17.43 13.91
CA GLN A 76 -1.88 -17.26 15.13
C GLN A 76 -1.70 -15.86 15.71
N ARG A 77 -0.46 -15.39 15.86
CA ARG A 77 -0.17 -14.03 16.35
C ARG A 77 -0.80 -12.95 15.47
N LEU A 78 -0.76 -13.10 14.14
CA LEU A 78 -1.42 -12.16 13.23
C LEU A 78 -2.93 -12.16 13.44
N ALA A 79 -3.58 -13.31 13.62
CA ALA A 79 -5.01 -13.39 13.90
C ALA A 79 -5.38 -12.71 15.23
N GLU A 80 -4.57 -12.85 16.27
CA GLU A 80 -4.74 -12.15 17.55
C GLU A 80 -4.65 -10.62 17.36
N ILE A 81 -3.63 -10.16 16.63
CA ILE A 81 -3.44 -8.73 16.32
C ILE A 81 -4.63 -8.20 15.50
N ASP A 82 -5.13 -8.95 14.52
CA ASP A 82 -6.28 -8.56 13.71
C ASP A 82 -7.55 -8.44 14.55
N THR A 83 -7.75 -9.34 15.51
CA THR A 83 -8.87 -9.27 16.46
C THR A 83 -8.77 -8.02 17.33
N GLN A 84 -7.58 -7.72 17.87
CA GLN A 84 -7.33 -6.51 18.66
C GLN A 84 -7.58 -5.24 17.83
N LYS A 85 -7.05 -5.19 16.60
CA LYS A 85 -7.28 -4.07 15.67
C LYS A 85 -8.76 -3.91 15.34
N SER A 86 -9.49 -5.00 15.09
CA SER A 86 -10.94 -4.97 14.85
C SER A 86 -11.70 -4.35 16.02
N THR A 87 -11.35 -4.71 17.25
CA THR A 87 -11.94 -4.13 18.47
C THR A 87 -11.61 -2.64 18.61
N GLN A 88 -10.36 -2.26 18.39
CA GLN A 88 -9.95 -0.85 18.39
C GLN A 88 -10.66 -0.04 17.31
N ARG A 89 -10.87 -0.63 16.11
CA ARG A 89 -11.58 0.01 14.99
C ARG A 89 -13.05 0.28 15.33
N LYS A 90 -13.74 -0.62 16.02
CA LYS A 90 -15.12 -0.42 16.48
C LYS A 90 -15.24 0.79 17.42
N ASN A 91 -14.22 1.06 18.18
CA ASN A 91 -14.19 2.17 19.16
C ASN A 91 -13.78 3.53 18.56
N ARG A 92 -13.42 3.60 17.25
CA ARG A 92 -12.98 4.85 16.58
C ARG A 92 -14.10 5.87 16.31
N GLY A 93 -15.31 5.61 16.78
CA GLY A 93 -16.45 6.54 16.68
C GLY A 93 -17.09 6.59 15.29
N ARG A 94 -18.04 7.52 15.13
CA ARG A 94 -18.82 7.75 13.91
C ARG A 94 -18.14 8.77 13.00
N MET A 95 -16.92 8.49 12.54
CA MET A 95 -16.16 9.37 11.65
C MET A 95 -16.01 8.72 10.28
N ILE A 96 -15.96 9.55 9.24
CA ILE A 96 -15.61 9.10 7.89
C ILE A 96 -14.15 8.65 7.86
N ARG A 97 -13.87 7.56 7.16
CA ARG A 97 -12.54 6.98 7.00
C ARG A 97 -12.05 7.24 5.59
N VAL A 98 -10.94 7.95 5.49
CA VAL A 98 -10.27 8.27 4.22
C VAL A 98 -8.96 7.49 4.15
N ALA A 99 -8.73 6.75 3.08
CA ALA A 99 -7.47 6.04 2.87
C ALA A 99 -6.69 6.64 1.70
N LEU A 100 -5.41 6.98 1.96
CA LEU A 100 -4.47 7.35 0.90
C LEU A 100 -3.94 6.08 0.27
N VAL A 101 -4.22 5.89 -1.01
CA VAL A 101 -3.76 4.76 -1.82
C VAL A 101 -2.89 5.26 -2.96
N GLY A 102 -2.05 4.42 -3.51
CA GLY A 102 -1.18 4.79 -4.63
C GLY A 102 0.12 4.02 -4.63
N TYR A 103 0.87 4.19 -5.70
CA TYR A 103 2.14 3.50 -5.89
C TYR A 103 3.17 3.90 -4.81
N THR A 104 4.28 3.17 -4.71
CA THR A 104 5.36 3.54 -3.78
C THR A 104 5.99 4.86 -4.20
N ASN A 105 6.37 5.68 -3.22
CA ASN A 105 7.08 6.96 -3.42
C ASN A 105 6.31 8.06 -4.16
N VAL A 106 4.98 7.97 -4.25
CA VAL A 106 4.15 9.04 -4.86
C VAL A 106 3.88 10.23 -3.92
N GLY A 107 4.29 10.15 -2.66
CA GLY A 107 4.16 11.24 -1.68
C GLY A 107 2.97 11.12 -0.73
N LYS A 108 2.39 9.92 -0.52
CA LYS A 108 1.26 9.69 0.42
C LYS A 108 1.55 10.17 1.83
N SER A 109 2.67 9.74 2.42
CA SER A 109 3.06 10.12 3.77
C SER A 109 3.35 11.62 3.90
N THR A 110 3.93 12.24 2.88
CA THR A 110 4.14 13.69 2.81
C THR A 110 2.80 14.43 2.83
N LEU A 111 1.85 13.96 2.02
CA LEU A 111 0.52 14.54 1.95
C LEU A 111 -0.24 14.38 3.27
N MET A 112 -0.13 13.20 3.90
CA MET A 112 -0.70 12.97 5.23
C MET A 112 -0.16 13.95 6.27
N ASN A 113 1.15 14.22 6.26
CA ASN A 113 1.77 15.16 7.19
C ASN A 113 1.28 16.60 6.98
N LEU A 114 1.11 17.01 5.73
CA LEU A 114 0.57 18.34 5.40
C LEU A 114 -0.87 18.51 5.89
N LEU A 115 -1.71 17.49 5.76
CA LEU A 115 -3.10 17.54 6.20
C LEU A 115 -3.24 17.45 7.72
N ALA A 116 -2.43 16.62 8.37
CA ALA A 116 -2.53 16.34 9.81
C ALA A 116 -1.81 17.39 10.67
N LYS A 117 -1.16 18.39 10.09
CA LYS A 117 -0.33 19.41 10.81
C LYS A 117 0.66 18.80 11.83
N SER A 118 1.18 17.61 11.54
CA SER A 118 2.06 16.89 12.44
C SER A 118 3.26 16.33 11.68
N GLU A 119 4.44 16.45 12.26
CA GLU A 119 5.68 15.95 11.68
C GLU A 119 5.76 14.42 11.85
N VAL A 120 5.64 13.69 10.75
CA VAL A 120 6.05 12.30 10.66
C VAL A 120 7.09 12.21 9.55
N PHE A 121 8.14 11.49 9.82
CA PHE A 121 9.24 11.25 8.89
C PHE A 121 8.72 10.70 7.55
N ALA A 122 8.65 11.56 6.56
CA ALA A 122 8.39 11.17 5.18
C ALA A 122 9.74 10.95 4.49
N GLU A 123 10.16 9.69 4.37
CA GLU A 123 11.37 9.35 3.63
C GLU A 123 11.04 9.12 2.15
N ASN A 124 11.87 9.69 1.28
CA ASN A 124 11.78 9.50 -0.18
C ASN A 124 12.36 8.12 -0.58
N LYS A 125 11.80 7.04 -0.03
CA LYS A 125 12.28 5.67 -0.22
C LYS A 125 11.11 4.73 -0.50
N LEU A 126 11.38 3.69 -1.29
CA LEU A 126 10.40 2.64 -1.57
C LEU A 126 9.93 1.99 -0.25
N PHE A 127 8.61 1.85 -0.07
CA PHE A 127 7.97 1.29 1.12
C PHE A 127 8.35 2.01 2.42
N ALA A 128 8.36 3.35 2.39
CA ALA A 128 8.59 4.16 3.60
C ALA A 128 7.56 3.83 4.68
N THR A 129 6.32 3.59 4.29
CA THR A 129 5.22 3.18 5.17
C THR A 129 4.94 1.68 4.99
N LEU A 130 5.28 0.89 5.99
CA LEU A 130 4.93 -0.53 6.07
C LEU A 130 3.78 -0.78 7.05
N ASP A 131 3.65 0.09 8.03
CA ASP A 131 2.61 0.09 9.03
C ASP A 131 1.59 1.17 8.72
N THR A 132 0.31 0.80 8.69
CA THR A 132 -0.76 1.76 8.47
C THR A 132 -0.79 2.77 9.61
N THR A 133 -0.59 4.02 9.30
CA THR A 133 -0.74 5.12 10.25
C THR A 133 -2.12 5.73 10.09
N VAL A 134 -2.91 5.76 11.15
CA VAL A 134 -4.24 6.39 11.15
C VAL A 134 -4.20 7.63 12.02
N ARG A 135 -4.67 8.76 11.50
CA ARG A 135 -4.71 10.04 12.21
C ARG A 135 -6.08 10.67 12.11
N LYS A 136 -6.50 11.31 13.19
CA LYS A 136 -7.64 12.19 13.17
C LYS A 136 -7.23 13.52 12.55
N VAL A 137 -7.89 13.91 11.47
CA VAL A 137 -7.71 15.18 10.79
C VAL A 137 -9.00 15.97 10.95
N ILE A 138 -8.89 17.27 11.14
CA ILE A 138 -10.02 18.19 11.22
C ILE A 138 -9.80 19.24 10.12
N ILE A 139 -10.73 19.31 9.19
CA ILE A 139 -10.78 20.39 8.19
C ILE A 139 -12.04 21.20 8.51
N GLU A 140 -11.85 22.51 8.73
CA GLU A 140 -12.92 23.36 9.24
C GLU A 140 -13.54 22.78 10.52
N ASN A 141 -14.78 22.33 10.46
CA ASN A 141 -15.54 21.77 11.58
C ASN A 141 -15.80 20.25 11.45
N LEU A 142 -15.21 19.58 10.47
CA LEU A 142 -15.48 18.17 10.18
C LEU A 142 -14.28 17.28 10.53
N PRO A 143 -14.37 16.47 11.59
CA PRO A 143 -13.35 15.47 11.91
C PRO A 143 -13.53 14.21 11.06
N PHE A 144 -12.43 13.67 10.57
CA PHE A 144 -12.37 12.39 9.88
C PHE A 144 -11.07 11.66 10.19
N LEU A 145 -11.02 10.38 9.87
CA LEU A 145 -9.82 9.56 10.02
C LEU A 145 -9.12 9.45 8.67
N LEU A 146 -7.85 9.83 8.64
CA LEU A 146 -6.99 9.70 7.48
C LEU A 146 -5.97 8.58 7.74
N SER A 147 -5.93 7.60 6.86
CA SER A 147 -4.98 6.49 6.92
C SER A 147 -3.98 6.53 5.77
N ASP A 148 -2.68 6.45 6.10
CA ASP A 148 -1.62 6.22 5.13
C ASP A 148 -1.43 4.71 4.97
N THR A 149 -1.46 4.23 3.73
CA THR A 149 -1.37 2.81 3.43
C THR A 149 -0.02 2.46 2.79
N VAL A 150 0.30 1.19 2.79
CA VAL A 150 1.47 0.66 2.09
C VAL A 150 1.40 1.01 0.60
N GLY A 151 2.50 1.49 0.04
CA GLY A 151 2.57 1.76 -1.40
C GLY A 151 2.49 0.49 -2.24
N PHE A 152 1.68 0.53 -3.29
CA PHE A 152 1.57 -0.57 -4.24
C PHE A 152 2.79 -0.67 -5.16
N ILE A 153 3.05 -1.85 -5.68
CA ILE A 153 4.08 -2.14 -6.69
C ILE A 153 3.51 -3.00 -7.81
N ARG A 154 4.12 -2.94 -8.98
CA ARG A 154 3.67 -3.60 -10.23
C ARG A 154 3.43 -5.10 -10.13
N LYS A 155 4.16 -5.81 -9.29
CA LYS A 155 4.03 -7.26 -9.08
C LYS A 155 4.15 -7.55 -7.59
N LEU A 156 3.09 -7.25 -6.83
CA LEU A 156 3.03 -7.71 -5.45
C LEU A 156 2.78 -9.22 -5.48
N PRO A 157 3.73 -10.07 -5.05
CA PRO A 157 3.48 -11.51 -4.99
C PRO A 157 2.25 -11.80 -4.12
N THR A 158 1.40 -12.72 -4.54
CA THR A 158 0.17 -13.10 -3.82
C THR A 158 0.45 -13.50 -2.37
N ASP A 159 1.57 -14.15 -2.13
CA ASP A 159 2.02 -14.52 -0.78
C ASP A 159 2.31 -13.31 0.11
N LEU A 160 2.76 -12.20 -0.48
CA LEU A 160 2.96 -10.94 0.24
C LEU A 160 1.64 -10.20 0.47
N VAL A 161 0.69 -10.25 -0.46
CA VAL A 161 -0.66 -9.69 -0.28
C VAL A 161 -1.31 -10.30 0.96
N ASP A 162 -1.27 -11.63 1.10
CA ASP A 162 -1.78 -12.32 2.29
C ASP A 162 -1.07 -11.89 3.58
N SER A 163 0.23 -11.62 3.49
CA SER A 163 1.02 -11.19 4.65
C SER A 163 0.72 -9.75 5.07
N PHE A 164 0.33 -8.89 4.10
CA PHE A 164 -0.03 -7.48 4.35
C PHE A 164 -1.54 -7.25 4.44
N LYS A 165 -2.34 -8.30 4.52
CA LYS A 165 -3.81 -8.21 4.57
C LYS A 165 -4.31 -7.24 5.62
N SER A 166 -3.72 -7.24 6.82
CA SER A 166 -4.14 -6.34 7.90
C SER A 166 -3.80 -4.87 7.65
N THR A 167 -2.79 -4.55 6.82
CA THR A 167 -2.48 -3.18 6.42
C THR A 167 -3.38 -2.72 5.26
N LEU A 168 -3.83 -3.66 4.43
CA LEU A 168 -4.76 -3.40 3.34
C LEU A 168 -6.23 -3.37 3.81
N ASP A 169 -6.54 -3.85 5.01
CA ASP A 169 -7.88 -3.77 5.61
C ASP A 169 -8.35 -2.32 5.78
N GLU A 170 -7.45 -1.36 6.02
CA GLU A 170 -7.82 0.06 6.10
C GLU A 170 -8.36 0.58 4.74
N VAL A 171 -7.89 0.05 3.60
CA VAL A 171 -8.44 0.34 2.27
C VAL A 171 -9.84 -0.26 2.13
N ARG A 172 -10.03 -1.49 2.61
CA ARG A 172 -11.33 -2.17 2.57
C ARG A 172 -12.38 -1.51 3.45
N GLU A 173 -11.96 -0.91 4.55
CA GLU A 173 -12.85 -0.24 5.51
C GLU A 173 -13.01 1.27 5.25
N ALA A 174 -12.22 1.84 4.34
CA ALA A 174 -12.33 3.25 4.00
C ALA A 174 -13.70 3.56 3.36
N ASP A 175 -14.21 4.74 3.65
CA ASP A 175 -15.41 5.31 3.03
C ASP A 175 -15.05 6.09 1.76
N LEU A 176 -13.84 6.66 1.71
CA LEU A 176 -13.30 7.42 0.59
C LEU A 176 -11.87 6.97 0.30
N LEU A 177 -11.56 6.74 -0.96
CA LEU A 177 -10.21 6.45 -1.43
C LEU A 177 -9.61 7.69 -2.09
N VAL A 178 -8.45 8.12 -1.63
CA VAL A 178 -7.66 9.19 -2.25
C VAL A 178 -6.47 8.54 -2.94
N HIS A 179 -6.56 8.43 -4.26
CA HIS A 179 -5.51 7.83 -5.08
C HIS A 179 -4.45 8.87 -5.42
N VAL A 180 -3.29 8.78 -4.79
CA VAL A 180 -2.16 9.68 -5.02
C VAL A 180 -1.28 9.10 -6.12
N VAL A 181 -1.01 9.91 -7.15
CA VAL A 181 -0.27 9.56 -8.36
C VAL A 181 0.92 10.50 -8.52
N ASP A 182 2.07 9.97 -8.89
CA ASP A 182 3.26 10.76 -9.25
C ASP A 182 3.23 11.07 -10.74
N ILE A 183 2.82 12.31 -11.10
CA ILE A 183 2.68 12.72 -12.50
C ILE A 183 4.02 12.90 -13.22
N SER A 184 5.11 13.05 -12.48
CA SER A 184 6.46 13.17 -13.03
C SER A 184 7.01 11.82 -13.55
N HIS A 185 6.38 10.71 -13.18
CA HIS A 185 6.81 9.39 -13.63
C HIS A 185 6.24 9.09 -15.03
N PRO A 186 7.05 8.66 -16.01
CA PRO A 186 6.59 8.41 -17.38
C PRO A 186 5.48 7.35 -17.48
N ASP A 187 5.50 6.35 -16.60
CA ASP A 187 4.52 5.26 -16.58
C ASP A 187 3.38 5.50 -15.56
N PHE A 188 3.06 6.76 -15.21
CA PHE A 188 2.05 7.05 -14.18
C PHE A 188 0.67 6.47 -14.53
N GLU A 189 0.28 6.44 -15.80
CA GLU A 189 -0.98 5.84 -16.25
C GLU A 189 -1.04 4.33 -15.98
N GLU A 190 0.07 3.62 -16.22
CA GLU A 190 0.16 2.20 -15.90
C GLU A 190 0.11 1.96 -14.39
N GLN A 191 0.77 2.84 -13.62
CA GLN A 191 0.70 2.77 -12.16
C GLN A 191 -0.73 2.96 -11.63
N ILE A 192 -1.52 3.87 -12.24
CA ILE A 192 -2.95 4.03 -11.93
C ILE A 192 -3.68 2.70 -12.13
N GLN A 193 -3.53 2.06 -13.30
CA GLN A 193 -4.19 0.80 -13.60
C GLN A 193 -3.81 -0.33 -12.63
N VAL A 194 -2.54 -0.41 -12.25
CA VAL A 194 -2.04 -1.41 -11.28
C VAL A 194 -2.71 -1.20 -9.91
N VAL A 195 -2.81 0.05 -9.46
CA VAL A 195 -3.44 0.39 -8.18
C VAL A 195 -4.93 0.09 -8.22
N GLU A 196 -5.65 0.51 -9.27
CA GLU A 196 -7.09 0.26 -9.44
C GLU A 196 -7.40 -1.24 -9.46
N LYS A 197 -6.62 -2.03 -10.20
CA LYS A 197 -6.75 -3.48 -10.21
C LYS A 197 -6.55 -4.07 -8.81
N THR A 198 -5.52 -3.62 -8.10
CA THR A 198 -5.24 -4.13 -6.75
C THR A 198 -6.36 -3.76 -5.77
N ILE A 199 -6.92 -2.54 -5.87
CA ILE A 199 -8.07 -2.11 -5.06
C ILE A 199 -9.30 -2.96 -5.38
N ALA A 200 -9.54 -3.30 -6.66
CA ALA A 200 -10.61 -4.19 -7.08
C ALA A 200 -10.43 -5.62 -6.53
N ASP A 201 -9.22 -6.17 -6.61
CA ASP A 201 -8.85 -7.49 -6.06
C ASP A 201 -9.05 -7.55 -4.53
N LEU A 202 -8.90 -6.42 -3.84
CA LEU A 202 -9.19 -6.28 -2.41
C LEU A 202 -10.68 -6.16 -2.09
N GLY A 203 -11.56 -6.09 -3.10
CA GLY A 203 -12.99 -5.89 -2.94
C GLY A 203 -13.39 -4.45 -2.59
N ALA A 204 -12.54 -3.47 -2.89
CA ALA A 204 -12.78 -2.05 -2.63
C ALA A 204 -13.00 -1.21 -3.91
N GLY A 205 -13.11 -1.84 -5.09
CA GLY A 205 -13.20 -1.15 -6.39
C GLY A 205 -14.47 -0.33 -6.62
N GLY A 206 -15.54 -0.53 -5.82
CA GLY A 206 -16.79 0.24 -5.94
C GLY A 206 -16.90 1.42 -4.98
N LYS A 207 -15.82 1.78 -4.27
CA LYS A 207 -15.85 2.86 -3.30
C LYS A 207 -15.72 4.24 -3.97
N PRO A 208 -16.33 5.28 -3.36
CA PRO A 208 -16.06 6.67 -3.76
C PRO A 208 -14.56 6.95 -3.76
N GLY A 209 -14.07 7.63 -4.79
CA GLY A 209 -12.65 7.94 -4.91
C GLY A 209 -12.40 9.28 -5.57
N MET A 210 -11.20 9.80 -5.36
CA MET A 210 -10.65 10.94 -6.08
C MET A 210 -9.19 10.68 -6.40
N ILE A 211 -8.69 11.26 -7.50
CA ILE A 211 -7.29 11.14 -7.89
C ILE A 211 -6.54 12.45 -7.56
N VAL A 212 -5.39 12.32 -6.94
CA VAL A 212 -4.49 13.43 -6.62
C VAL A 212 -3.21 13.25 -7.41
N PHE A 213 -3.02 14.03 -8.45
CA PHE A 213 -1.80 14.08 -9.22
C PHE A 213 -0.77 14.95 -8.47
N ASN A 214 0.20 14.31 -7.88
CA ASN A 214 1.25 14.95 -7.08
C ASN A 214 2.53 15.10 -7.89
N LYS A 215 3.42 15.96 -7.41
CA LYS A 215 4.73 16.30 -7.98
C LYS A 215 4.64 17.05 -9.32
N VAL A 216 3.68 17.94 -9.45
CA VAL A 216 3.60 18.83 -10.63
C VAL A 216 4.87 19.69 -10.80
N ASP A 217 5.58 19.96 -9.71
CA ASP A 217 6.87 20.66 -9.69
C ASP A 217 8.00 19.90 -10.40
N ALA A 218 7.89 18.58 -10.48
CA ALA A 218 8.88 17.70 -11.12
C ALA A 218 8.44 17.20 -12.51
N TYR A 219 7.27 17.64 -13.01
CA TYR A 219 6.81 17.25 -14.33
C TYR A 219 7.66 17.92 -15.41
N THR A 220 8.12 17.14 -16.37
CA THR A 220 8.92 17.60 -17.50
C THR A 220 8.30 17.13 -18.81
N TYR A 221 8.38 17.95 -19.85
CA TYR A 221 7.96 17.61 -21.19
C TYR A 221 9.01 18.11 -22.21
N VAL A 222 9.01 17.53 -23.39
CA VAL A 222 9.88 17.93 -24.48
C VAL A 222 9.09 18.83 -25.41
N GLU A 223 9.53 20.10 -25.54
CA GLU A 223 8.94 21.01 -26.52
C GLU A 223 9.21 20.50 -27.93
N LYS A 224 8.16 20.52 -28.73
CA LYS A 224 8.24 20.12 -30.12
C LYS A 224 8.60 21.35 -30.97
N ALA A 225 9.57 21.21 -31.87
CA ALA A 225 9.92 22.29 -32.80
C ALA A 225 8.72 22.62 -33.72
N GLU A 226 8.53 23.91 -34.06
CA GLU A 226 7.38 24.38 -34.86
C GLU A 226 7.32 23.72 -36.25
N ASP A 227 8.45 23.29 -36.80
CA ASP A 227 8.60 22.66 -38.10
C ASP A 227 8.54 21.13 -38.06
N ASP A 228 8.41 20.52 -36.89
CA ASP A 228 8.25 19.08 -36.71
C ASP A 228 6.80 18.63 -36.93
N LEU A 229 6.52 18.07 -38.10
CA LEU A 229 5.19 17.56 -38.48
C LEU A 229 4.86 16.16 -37.94
N THR A 230 5.72 15.55 -37.17
CA THR A 230 5.41 14.22 -36.56
C THR A 230 4.26 14.32 -35.54
N PRO A 231 3.46 13.27 -35.32
CA PRO A 231 2.44 13.32 -34.28
C PRO A 231 3.03 13.60 -32.88
N LYS A 232 2.32 14.36 -32.05
CA LYS A 232 2.70 14.55 -30.64
C LYS A 232 2.75 13.20 -29.93
N THR A 233 3.84 12.93 -29.26
CA THR A 233 4.00 11.77 -28.36
C THR A 233 3.61 12.14 -26.94
N LYS A 234 3.55 11.16 -26.05
CA LYS A 234 3.29 11.40 -24.60
C LYS A 234 4.32 12.36 -23.98
N GLU A 235 5.53 12.38 -24.50
CA GLU A 235 6.62 13.22 -24.00
C GLU A 235 6.46 14.71 -24.38
N ASN A 236 5.61 15.01 -25.39
CA ASN A 236 5.38 16.38 -25.86
C ASN A 236 4.13 17.02 -25.26
N ILE A 237 3.45 16.37 -24.32
CA ILE A 237 2.24 16.89 -23.70
C ILE A 237 2.63 17.89 -22.61
N THR A 238 2.13 19.11 -22.67
CA THR A 238 2.32 20.10 -21.63
C THR A 238 1.52 19.74 -20.38
N LEU A 239 1.92 20.27 -19.23
CA LEU A 239 1.18 20.04 -17.97
C LEU A 239 -0.28 20.52 -18.09
N GLU A 240 -0.52 21.64 -18.76
CA GLU A 240 -1.86 22.22 -18.96
C GLU A 240 -2.73 21.30 -19.84
N GLU A 241 -2.21 20.80 -20.96
CA GLU A 241 -2.92 19.84 -21.81
C GLU A 241 -3.27 18.56 -21.05
N LEU A 242 -2.35 18.08 -20.24
CA LEU A 242 -2.54 16.89 -19.42
C LEU A 242 -3.62 17.12 -18.35
N MET A 243 -3.57 18.27 -17.67
CA MET A 243 -4.58 18.69 -16.69
C MET A 243 -5.97 18.73 -17.31
N HIS A 244 -6.13 19.40 -18.45
CA HIS A 244 -7.41 19.47 -19.16
C HIS A 244 -7.94 18.08 -19.55
N THR A 245 -7.07 17.22 -20.06
CA THR A 245 -7.44 15.85 -20.45
C THR A 245 -7.97 15.05 -19.27
N TRP A 246 -7.27 15.07 -18.14
CA TRP A 246 -7.66 14.30 -16.96
C TRP A 246 -8.84 14.89 -16.21
N MET A 247 -8.97 16.22 -16.14
CA MET A 247 -10.14 16.89 -15.57
C MET A 247 -11.40 16.54 -16.36
N ALA A 248 -11.35 16.60 -17.69
CA ALA A 248 -12.47 16.21 -18.55
C ALA A 248 -12.83 14.71 -18.38
N LYS A 249 -11.83 13.82 -18.24
CA LYS A 249 -12.03 12.38 -18.06
C LYS A 249 -12.64 12.01 -16.71
N LEU A 250 -12.29 12.72 -15.65
CA LEU A 250 -12.65 12.40 -14.27
C LEU A 250 -13.79 13.27 -13.72
N ASN A 251 -14.40 14.15 -14.53
CA ASN A 251 -15.47 15.06 -14.12
C ASN A 251 -15.13 15.80 -12.82
N ASP A 252 -13.99 16.46 -12.78
CA ASP A 252 -13.47 17.21 -11.63
C ASP A 252 -13.23 16.38 -10.34
N ASN A 253 -13.23 15.05 -10.42
CA ASN A 253 -12.82 14.19 -9.32
C ASN A 253 -11.30 14.02 -9.24
N CYS A 254 -10.54 14.99 -9.70
CA CYS A 254 -9.08 14.99 -9.60
C CYS A 254 -8.55 16.39 -9.27
N ILE A 255 -7.33 16.42 -8.77
CA ILE A 255 -6.61 17.65 -8.49
C ILE A 255 -5.11 17.46 -8.74
N PHE A 256 -4.44 18.54 -9.16
CA PHE A 256 -3.01 18.57 -9.44
C PHE A 256 -2.30 19.40 -8.38
N ILE A 257 -1.35 18.79 -7.68
CA ILE A 257 -0.68 19.41 -6.53
C ILE A 257 0.84 19.21 -6.57
N SER A 258 1.54 20.03 -5.82
CA SER A 258 2.89 19.71 -5.33
C SER A 258 2.86 19.67 -3.80
N ALA A 259 3.00 18.48 -3.24
CA ALA A 259 3.13 18.34 -1.79
C ALA A 259 4.44 18.93 -1.26
N ARG A 260 5.48 19.02 -2.09
CA ARG A 260 6.77 19.60 -1.75
C ARG A 260 6.72 21.12 -1.70
N GLU A 261 6.21 21.72 -2.76
CA GLU A 261 6.13 23.19 -2.94
C GLU A 261 4.82 23.77 -2.36
N LYS A 262 3.97 22.89 -1.79
CA LYS A 262 2.64 23.24 -1.25
C LYS A 262 1.69 23.90 -2.27
N THR A 263 1.87 23.63 -3.54
CA THR A 263 1.02 24.15 -4.61
C THR A 263 -0.33 23.44 -4.58
N ASN A 264 -1.44 24.21 -4.65
CA ASN A 264 -2.83 23.75 -4.66
C ASN A 264 -3.26 22.89 -3.45
N ILE A 265 -2.56 22.97 -2.32
CA ILE A 265 -2.90 22.19 -1.10
C ILE A 265 -4.21 22.68 -0.50
N ASP A 266 -4.48 23.99 -0.49
CA ASP A 266 -5.73 24.53 0.05
C ASP A 266 -6.93 24.09 -0.81
N GLN A 267 -6.81 24.13 -2.14
CA GLN A 267 -7.83 23.61 -3.05
C GLN A 267 -8.08 22.11 -2.85
N PHE A 268 -7.02 21.34 -2.57
CA PHE A 268 -7.14 19.92 -2.23
C PHE A 268 -7.89 19.73 -0.91
N ARG A 269 -7.62 20.55 0.10
CA ARG A 269 -8.33 20.51 1.39
C ARG A 269 -9.83 20.80 1.21
N ASP A 270 -10.17 21.79 0.40
CA ASP A 270 -11.56 22.15 0.10
C ASP A 270 -12.29 21.02 -0.63
N LEU A 271 -11.64 20.41 -1.64
CA LEU A 271 -12.22 19.30 -2.38
C LEU A 271 -12.41 18.07 -1.48
N LEU A 272 -11.42 17.77 -0.64
CA LEU A 272 -11.49 16.68 0.33
C LEU A 272 -12.60 16.94 1.35
N TYR A 273 -12.72 18.16 1.87
CA TYR A 273 -13.79 18.56 2.79
C TYR A 273 -15.17 18.34 2.19
N LYS A 274 -15.39 18.80 0.95
CA LYS A 274 -16.67 18.60 0.23
C LYS A 274 -17.03 17.12 0.13
N LYS A 275 -16.07 16.27 -0.31
CA LYS A 275 -16.28 14.83 -0.45
C LYS A 275 -16.56 14.14 0.88
N VAL A 276 -15.80 14.48 1.92
CA VAL A 276 -15.99 13.90 3.27
C VAL A 276 -17.32 14.34 3.85
N LYS A 277 -17.73 15.60 3.65
CA LYS A 277 -19.03 16.14 4.10
C LYS A 277 -20.20 15.43 3.41
N GLU A 278 -20.16 15.24 2.11
CA GLU A 278 -21.18 14.49 1.37
C GLU A 278 -21.35 13.07 1.93
N LEU A 279 -20.25 12.35 2.13
CA LEU A 279 -20.27 11.01 2.70
C LEU A 279 -20.72 10.99 4.16
N HIS A 280 -20.35 12.01 4.93
CA HIS A 280 -20.78 12.13 6.33
C HIS A 280 -22.28 12.29 6.44
N VAL A 281 -22.88 13.18 5.65
CA VAL A 281 -24.34 13.39 5.62
C VAL A 281 -25.07 12.14 5.16
N GLN A 282 -24.56 11.42 4.18
CA GLN A 282 -25.16 10.15 3.71
C GLN A 282 -25.09 9.05 4.79
N LYS A 283 -23.96 8.91 5.47
CA LYS A 283 -23.73 7.83 6.43
C LYS A 283 -24.32 8.11 7.80
N TYR A 284 -24.37 9.39 8.20
CA TYR A 284 -24.78 9.84 9.53
C TYR A 284 -25.78 11.01 9.45
N PRO A 285 -26.98 10.80 8.86
CA PRO A 285 -27.91 11.90 8.58
C PRO A 285 -28.47 12.61 9.82
N TYR A 286 -28.31 12.03 11.01
CA TYR A 286 -28.80 12.60 12.27
C TYR A 286 -27.67 12.96 13.25
N ASN A 287 -26.46 13.15 12.75
CA ASN A 287 -25.30 13.37 13.61
C ASN A 287 -24.76 14.79 13.44
N ASP A 288 -25.04 15.67 14.43
CA ASP A 288 -24.57 17.05 14.50
C ASP A 288 -23.08 17.15 14.90
N PHE A 289 -22.23 16.19 14.46
CA PHE A 289 -20.79 16.18 14.73
C PHE A 289 -19.99 17.24 13.95
N LEU A 290 -20.65 18.18 13.37
CA LEU A 290 -20.01 19.40 12.92
C LEU A 290 -19.61 20.18 14.16
N TYR A 291 -18.33 20.33 14.45
CA TYR A 291 -17.88 21.26 15.47
C TYR A 291 -18.40 22.65 15.10
N GLN A 292 -18.99 23.34 16.08
CA GLN A 292 -19.38 24.74 15.88
C GLN A 292 -18.11 25.52 15.55
N THR A 293 -18.09 26.21 14.43
CA THR A 293 -17.08 27.23 14.14
C THR A 293 -17.38 28.36 15.08
N TYR A 294 -16.52 28.59 16.06
CA TYR A 294 -16.50 29.83 16.78
C TYR A 294 -15.80 30.80 15.84
N ASP A 295 -16.53 31.80 15.33
CA ASP A 295 -15.91 32.95 14.71
C ASP A 295 -15.04 33.61 15.77
N GLU A 296 -13.73 33.63 15.59
CA GLU A 296 -12.83 34.44 16.41
C GLU A 296 -13.15 35.92 16.07
N GLU A 297 -13.79 36.63 17.03
CA GLU A 297 -13.96 38.06 17.01
C GLU A 297 -12.60 38.79 17.16
#